data_0d0341002553c12413471d91c2c54821
#
_entry.id   0d0341002553c12413471d91c2c54821
#
_cell.length_a   1.000
_cell.length_b   1.000
_cell.length_c   1.000
_cell.angle_alpha   90.00
_cell.angle_beta   90.00
_cell.angle_gamma   90.00
#
_symmetry.space_group_name_H-M   'P 1'
#
loop_
_entity.id
_entity.type
_entity.pdbx_description
1 polymer ?
#
loop_
_entity_poly.entity_id
_entity_poly.type
_entity_poly.pdbx_seq_one_letter_code
_entity_poly.pdbx_strand_id
1 'polypeptide(L)'
;MSEIIRIGMDTSKTVFQVHGVDAVEQPVLRKKLRRRAVLAFFAKLAPTKVGLEACGGAHYWARELKALGHEAVLLPPQYVKPYVRRGKNDAADAEAICEAMSRPRMRFVPAKTAEQTAAQMLIGVRDQLIRRRTQLTNAIRGYAAEFGLTAAKGLSHIEPLLARIENDQALPELAKELFATLRQDYARLKLQIREIHAKLAAWHRNNELSQRLAEVPTVGPIGACLLAIKVTDPHAFRSGRDFAAWIGLTPKDHSTAGKQRLGAITRAGDEALRQALVVGATAVVQQVRKGRGHPSAWLVDIVKRKPPKLAAVALANKNARVLWKLMVSGERYNPHRERGRFVPPTGSVASRSPRQGRFAPPSAVALSQP
;
A
#
# COMPACT_ATOMS: atom_id res chain seq x y z
N MET A 1 42.21 -7.94 -6.65
CA MET A 1 40.84 -7.74 -7.19
C MET A 1 40.22 -6.60 -6.40
N SER A 2 39.69 -5.58 -7.06
CA SER A 2 39.02 -4.46 -6.40
C SER A 2 37.86 -5.00 -5.53
N GLU A 3 37.72 -4.48 -4.31
CA GLU A 3 36.67 -4.88 -3.38
C GLU A 3 35.28 -4.46 -3.91
N ILE A 4 34.31 -5.37 -3.93
CA ILE A 4 32.95 -5.06 -4.37
C ILE A 4 32.20 -4.40 -3.22
N ILE A 5 31.79 -3.13 -3.37
CA ILE A 5 31.07 -2.41 -2.31
C ILE A 5 29.55 -2.59 -2.41
N ARG A 6 28.99 -2.81 -3.60
CA ARG A 6 27.59 -3.07 -3.81
C ARG A 6 27.29 -3.83 -5.08
N ILE A 7 26.18 -4.55 -5.07
CA ILE A 7 25.70 -5.37 -6.19
C ILE A 7 24.23 -5.06 -6.45
N GLY A 8 23.87 -4.75 -7.69
CA GLY A 8 22.52 -4.78 -8.20
C GLY A 8 22.19 -6.16 -8.73
N MET A 9 21.07 -6.74 -8.32
CA MET A 9 20.61 -8.04 -8.78
C MET A 9 19.22 -7.94 -9.40
N ASP A 10 19.12 -8.15 -10.71
CA ASP A 10 17.84 -8.35 -11.36
C ASP A 10 17.40 -9.81 -11.24
N THR A 11 16.11 -10.00 -10.89
CA THR A 11 15.56 -11.31 -10.55
C THR A 11 14.56 -11.79 -11.59
N SER A 12 14.74 -13.00 -12.08
CA SER A 12 13.79 -13.65 -12.98
C SER A 12 13.39 -15.04 -12.50
N LYS A 13 12.61 -15.77 -13.29
CA LYS A 13 12.22 -17.15 -12.95
C LYS A 13 13.39 -18.12 -12.95
N THR A 14 14.29 -18.00 -13.90
CA THR A 14 15.35 -18.98 -14.18
C THR A 14 16.75 -18.41 -14.14
N VAL A 15 16.92 -17.16 -14.56
CA VAL A 15 18.22 -16.54 -14.78
C VAL A 15 18.26 -15.17 -14.12
N PHE A 16 19.31 -14.89 -13.40
CA PHE A 16 19.56 -13.66 -12.67
C PHE A 16 20.73 -12.91 -13.28
N GLN A 17 20.66 -11.61 -13.35
CA GLN A 17 21.78 -10.76 -13.71
C GLN A 17 22.32 -10.09 -12.46
N VAL A 18 23.63 -10.05 -12.32
CA VAL A 18 24.30 -9.33 -11.23
C VAL A 18 25.30 -8.34 -11.81
N HIS A 19 25.27 -7.13 -11.29
CA HIS A 19 26.18 -6.05 -11.62
C HIS A 19 26.75 -5.48 -10.32
N GLY A 20 28.06 -5.53 -10.17
CA GLY A 20 28.75 -5.05 -8.97
C GLY A 20 29.81 -4.02 -9.29
N VAL A 21 29.97 -3.03 -8.40
CA VAL A 21 30.93 -1.95 -8.53
C VAL A 21 31.86 -1.90 -7.32
N ASP A 22 33.03 -1.33 -7.52
CA ASP A 22 34.01 -1.02 -6.48
C ASP A 22 33.80 0.39 -5.87
N ALA A 23 34.73 0.80 -4.99
CA ALA A 23 34.68 2.08 -4.27
C ALA A 23 34.77 3.32 -5.19
N VAL A 24 35.30 3.16 -6.40
CA VAL A 24 35.41 4.24 -7.40
C VAL A 24 34.35 4.13 -8.50
N GLU A 25 33.26 3.39 -8.20
CA GLU A 25 32.11 3.18 -9.08
C GLU A 25 32.42 2.42 -10.39
N GLN A 26 33.56 1.72 -10.48
CA GLN A 26 33.90 0.94 -11.65
C GLN A 26 33.23 -0.43 -11.60
N PRO A 27 32.67 -0.90 -12.72
CA PRO A 27 32.06 -2.22 -12.79
C PRO A 27 33.11 -3.32 -12.71
N VAL A 28 33.16 -4.05 -11.58
CA VAL A 28 34.08 -5.14 -11.32
C VAL A 28 33.41 -6.53 -11.37
N LEU A 29 32.09 -6.55 -11.42
CA LEU A 29 31.30 -7.78 -11.53
C LEU A 29 30.14 -7.60 -12.52
N ARG A 30 30.13 -8.42 -13.57
CA ARG A 30 29.00 -8.59 -14.49
C ARG A 30 28.81 -10.07 -14.73
N LYS A 31 27.72 -10.64 -14.25
CA LYS A 31 27.52 -12.11 -14.33
C LYS A 31 26.06 -12.48 -14.50
N LYS A 32 25.86 -13.50 -15.32
CA LYS A 32 24.58 -14.19 -15.50
C LYS A 32 24.59 -15.46 -14.65
N LEU A 33 23.61 -15.61 -13.74
CA LEU A 33 23.53 -16.75 -12.83
C LEU A 33 22.25 -17.55 -13.09
N ARG A 34 22.35 -18.87 -13.16
CA ARG A 34 21.16 -19.73 -13.07
C ARG A 34 20.62 -19.67 -11.65
N ARG A 35 19.30 -19.72 -11.49
CA ARG A 35 18.62 -19.65 -10.18
C ARG A 35 19.27 -20.54 -9.10
N ARG A 36 19.59 -21.79 -9.43
CA ARG A 36 20.23 -22.76 -8.51
C ARG A 36 21.65 -22.38 -8.07
N ALA A 37 22.31 -21.50 -8.80
CA ALA A 37 23.69 -21.10 -8.52
C ALA A 37 23.78 -19.80 -7.69
N VAL A 38 22.66 -19.08 -7.47
CA VAL A 38 22.66 -17.74 -6.85
C VAL A 38 23.24 -17.81 -5.44
N LEU A 39 22.68 -18.66 -4.53
CA LEU A 39 23.12 -18.72 -3.15
C LEU A 39 24.57 -19.20 -3.04
N ALA A 40 24.97 -20.21 -3.81
CA ALA A 40 26.35 -20.69 -3.82
C ALA A 40 27.36 -19.64 -4.34
N PHE A 41 26.90 -18.74 -5.22
CA PHE A 41 27.72 -17.62 -5.69
C PHE A 41 27.89 -16.56 -4.58
N PHE A 42 26.78 -16.11 -3.94
CA PHE A 42 26.84 -15.12 -2.88
C PHE A 42 27.54 -15.62 -1.62
N ALA A 43 27.42 -16.90 -1.28
CA ALA A 43 28.15 -17.51 -0.15
C ALA A 43 29.68 -17.44 -0.25
N LYS A 44 30.22 -17.20 -1.46
CA LYS A 44 31.67 -17.04 -1.71
C LYS A 44 32.14 -15.59 -1.67
N LEU A 45 31.22 -14.64 -1.58
CA LEU A 45 31.53 -13.22 -1.54
C LEU A 45 31.61 -12.74 -0.07
N ALA A 46 32.46 -11.75 0.18
CA ALA A 46 32.45 -11.03 1.42
C ALA A 46 31.08 -10.34 1.63
N PRO A 47 30.64 -10.10 2.89
CA PRO A 47 29.43 -9.33 3.19
C PRO A 47 29.37 -8.05 2.38
N THR A 48 28.34 -7.92 1.55
CA THR A 48 28.22 -6.83 0.56
C THR A 48 26.78 -6.32 0.53
N LYS A 49 26.58 -5.07 0.18
CA LYS A 49 25.24 -4.50 -0.02
C LYS A 49 24.66 -4.98 -1.35
N VAL A 50 23.48 -5.64 -1.30
CA VAL A 50 22.82 -6.21 -2.49
C VAL A 50 21.44 -5.59 -2.67
N GLY A 51 21.25 -4.89 -3.78
CA GLY A 51 19.98 -4.29 -4.17
C GLY A 51 19.16 -5.20 -5.08
N LEU A 52 17.85 -5.28 -4.83
CA LEU A 52 16.88 -5.97 -5.68
C LEU A 52 15.68 -5.07 -5.93
N GLU A 53 15.09 -5.16 -7.10
CA GLU A 53 13.79 -4.52 -7.33
C GLU A 53 12.69 -5.22 -6.50
N ALA A 54 11.83 -4.45 -5.83
CA ALA A 54 10.74 -4.96 -4.99
C ALA A 54 9.59 -5.54 -5.85
N CYS A 55 9.84 -6.67 -6.49
CA CYS A 55 8.92 -7.42 -7.35
C CYS A 55 8.55 -8.77 -6.73
N GLY A 56 7.87 -9.63 -7.50
CA GLY A 56 7.53 -11.00 -7.09
C GLY A 56 8.78 -11.83 -6.79
N GLY A 57 8.87 -12.41 -5.57
CA GLY A 57 10.00 -13.20 -5.13
C GLY A 57 11.15 -12.42 -4.48
N ALA A 58 11.20 -11.09 -4.60
CA ALA A 58 12.30 -10.28 -4.06
C ALA A 58 12.45 -10.42 -2.53
N HIS A 59 11.34 -10.53 -1.80
CA HIS A 59 11.38 -10.75 -0.35
C HIS A 59 12.03 -12.08 0.05
N TYR A 60 11.81 -13.14 -0.73
CA TYR A 60 12.48 -14.42 -0.52
C TYR A 60 13.99 -14.25 -0.69
N TRP A 61 14.45 -13.70 -1.82
CA TRP A 61 15.86 -13.50 -2.09
C TRP A 61 16.53 -12.57 -1.08
N ALA A 62 15.82 -11.53 -0.62
CA ALA A 62 16.35 -10.65 0.42
C ALA A 62 16.57 -11.39 1.75
N ARG A 63 15.70 -12.33 2.11
CA ARG A 63 15.89 -13.16 3.32
C ARG A 63 17.09 -14.11 3.17
N GLU A 64 17.17 -14.80 2.03
CA GLU A 64 18.29 -15.73 1.76
C GLU A 64 19.64 -15.02 1.78
N LEU A 65 19.74 -13.85 1.12
CA LEU A 65 20.98 -13.06 1.10
C LEU A 65 21.35 -12.52 2.49
N LYS A 66 20.36 -12.13 3.29
CA LYS A 66 20.58 -11.72 4.69
C LYS A 66 21.07 -12.89 5.55
N ALA A 67 20.55 -14.09 5.32
CA ALA A 67 21.01 -15.31 6.01
C ALA A 67 22.47 -15.65 5.66
N LEU A 68 22.96 -15.25 4.49
CA LEU A 68 24.38 -15.37 4.09
C LEU A 68 25.26 -14.20 4.59
N GLY A 69 24.70 -13.24 5.36
CA GLY A 69 25.44 -12.11 5.93
C GLY A 69 25.49 -10.87 5.06
N HIS A 70 24.80 -10.82 3.90
CA HIS A 70 24.75 -9.63 3.05
C HIS A 70 23.71 -8.62 3.53
N GLU A 71 23.94 -7.31 3.25
CA GLU A 71 22.93 -6.26 3.42
C GLU A 71 21.98 -6.23 2.22
N ALA A 72 20.93 -7.06 2.24
CA ALA A 72 19.96 -7.07 1.16
C ALA A 72 18.90 -5.95 1.33
N VAL A 73 18.77 -5.10 0.29
CA VAL A 73 17.83 -3.98 0.25
C VAL A 73 16.88 -4.10 -0.95
N LEU A 74 15.62 -3.74 -0.77
CA LEU A 74 14.61 -3.76 -1.83
C LEU A 74 14.31 -2.35 -2.30
N LEU A 75 14.36 -2.12 -3.62
CA LEU A 75 14.08 -0.83 -4.25
C LEU A 75 12.68 -0.82 -4.89
N PRO A 76 11.88 0.24 -4.67
CA PRO A 76 10.63 0.38 -5.41
C PRO A 76 10.88 0.49 -6.91
N PRO A 77 10.14 -0.25 -7.78
CA PRO A 77 10.35 -0.26 -9.24
C PRO A 77 10.33 1.14 -9.86
N GLN A 78 9.46 2.00 -9.39
CA GLN A 78 9.32 3.38 -9.86
C GLN A 78 10.58 4.24 -9.66
N TYR A 79 11.44 3.88 -8.70
CA TYR A 79 12.70 4.60 -8.43
C TYR A 79 13.90 3.96 -9.12
N VAL A 80 13.77 2.73 -9.62
CA VAL A 80 14.79 2.08 -10.46
C VAL A 80 14.63 2.49 -11.92
N LYS A 81 13.39 2.57 -12.40
CA LYS A 81 13.05 2.87 -13.80
C LYS A 81 13.79 4.07 -14.41
N PRO A 82 14.01 5.22 -13.73
CA PRO A 82 14.74 6.36 -14.30
C PRO A 82 16.21 6.07 -14.62
N TYR A 83 16.81 5.04 -14.05
CA TYR A 83 18.20 4.64 -14.25
C TYR A 83 18.37 3.57 -15.34
N VAL A 84 17.26 2.99 -15.82
CA VAL A 84 17.30 2.01 -16.93
C VAL A 84 17.60 2.75 -18.22
N ARG A 85 18.70 2.35 -18.89
CA ARG A 85 19.08 2.87 -20.22
C ARG A 85 18.06 2.44 -21.27
N ARG A 86 18.02 3.16 -22.39
CA ARG A 86 17.17 2.80 -23.54
C ARG A 86 17.46 1.39 -24.03
N GLY A 87 16.40 0.64 -24.29
CA GLY A 87 16.47 -0.76 -24.71
C GLY A 87 16.28 -1.73 -23.54
N LYS A 88 15.41 -2.74 -23.73
CA LYS A 88 15.14 -3.77 -22.70
C LYS A 88 16.29 -4.77 -22.69
N ASN A 89 17.09 -4.75 -21.62
CA ASN A 89 18.17 -5.69 -21.41
C ASN A 89 18.30 -5.97 -19.91
N ASP A 90 18.15 -7.21 -19.50
CA ASP A 90 18.21 -7.65 -18.09
C ASP A 90 19.55 -7.28 -17.40
N ALA A 91 20.65 -7.18 -18.16
CA ALA A 91 21.93 -6.71 -17.62
C ALA A 91 21.90 -5.21 -17.28
N ALA A 92 21.18 -4.40 -18.09
CA ALA A 92 20.97 -2.98 -17.82
C ALA A 92 20.04 -2.76 -16.62
N ASP A 93 19.09 -3.67 -16.38
CA ASP A 93 18.21 -3.62 -15.19
C ASP A 93 19.03 -3.85 -13.91
N ALA A 94 19.97 -4.80 -13.89
CA ALA A 94 20.88 -5.02 -12.77
C ALA A 94 21.81 -3.81 -12.53
N GLU A 95 22.33 -3.18 -13.59
CA GLU A 95 23.11 -1.94 -13.53
C GLU A 95 22.26 -0.79 -12.95
N ALA A 96 21.03 -0.61 -13.43
CA ALA A 96 20.10 0.41 -12.95
C ALA A 96 19.77 0.24 -11.46
N ILE A 97 19.58 -0.99 -10.99
CA ILE A 97 19.39 -1.29 -9.55
C ILE A 97 20.63 -0.89 -8.76
N CYS A 98 21.84 -1.25 -9.23
CA CYS A 98 23.11 -0.91 -8.60
C CYS A 98 23.29 0.61 -8.51
N GLU A 99 22.98 1.34 -9.55
CA GLU A 99 23.05 2.81 -9.61
C GLU A 99 21.99 3.44 -8.70
N ALA A 100 20.74 3.01 -8.76
CA ALA A 100 19.64 3.55 -7.96
C ALA A 100 19.91 3.42 -6.45
N MET A 101 20.49 2.28 -6.00
CA MET A 101 20.73 2.04 -4.56
C MET A 101 21.83 2.94 -3.98
N SER A 102 22.65 3.61 -4.78
CA SER A 102 23.68 4.55 -4.32
C SER A 102 23.10 5.92 -3.89
N ARG A 103 21.88 6.22 -4.29
CA ARG A 103 21.32 7.56 -4.10
C ARG A 103 20.98 7.86 -2.63
N PRO A 104 21.40 9.00 -2.06
CA PRO A 104 21.22 9.32 -0.63
C PRO A 104 19.76 9.40 -0.18
N ARG A 105 18.84 9.68 -1.12
CA ARG A 105 17.40 9.80 -0.84
C ARG A 105 16.60 8.57 -1.23
N MET A 106 17.27 7.45 -1.57
CA MET A 106 16.59 6.21 -1.91
C MET A 106 15.83 5.67 -0.69
N ARG A 107 14.55 5.37 -0.89
CA ARG A 107 13.71 4.75 0.13
C ARG A 107 13.58 3.27 -0.16
N PHE A 108 14.19 2.45 0.67
CA PHE A 108 14.11 1.00 0.54
C PHE A 108 12.80 0.46 1.08
N VAL A 109 12.32 -0.61 0.48
CA VAL A 109 11.16 -1.38 0.97
C VAL A 109 11.67 -2.38 2.01
N PRO A 110 11.09 -2.42 3.22
CA PRO A 110 11.47 -3.42 4.22
C PRO A 110 11.23 -4.85 3.71
N ALA A 111 12.22 -5.72 3.86
CA ALA A 111 12.08 -7.13 3.53
C ALA A 111 11.13 -7.80 4.53
N LYS A 112 10.08 -8.46 4.02
CA LYS A 112 9.10 -9.17 4.84
C LYS A 112 9.63 -10.51 5.32
N THR A 113 9.26 -10.90 6.55
CA THR A 113 9.47 -12.25 7.05
C THR A 113 8.59 -13.26 6.28
N ALA A 114 8.81 -14.56 6.50
CA ALA A 114 7.97 -15.59 5.91
C ALA A 114 6.52 -15.48 6.42
N GLU A 115 6.33 -15.21 7.72
CA GLU A 115 5.04 -15.03 8.38
C GLU A 115 4.30 -13.79 7.85
N GLN A 116 5.01 -12.66 7.67
CA GLN A 116 4.43 -11.46 7.06
C GLN A 116 4.03 -11.71 5.60
N THR A 117 4.81 -12.51 4.88
CA THR A 117 4.48 -12.91 3.51
C THR A 117 3.24 -13.80 3.47
N ALA A 118 3.11 -14.77 4.40
CA ALA A 118 1.93 -15.62 4.53
C ALA A 118 0.67 -14.81 4.89
N ALA A 119 0.78 -13.87 5.83
CA ALA A 119 -0.32 -12.96 6.18
C ALA A 119 -0.75 -12.09 4.98
N GLN A 120 0.21 -11.60 4.18
CA GLN A 120 -0.11 -10.88 2.94
C GLN A 120 -0.79 -11.78 1.90
N MET A 121 -0.37 -13.06 1.80
CA MET A 121 -1.01 -14.04 0.92
C MET A 121 -2.47 -14.29 1.32
N LEU A 122 -2.80 -14.30 2.62
CA LEU A 122 -4.17 -14.40 3.11
C LEU A 122 -5.08 -13.27 2.57
N ILE A 123 -4.57 -12.03 2.55
CA ILE A 123 -5.26 -10.88 1.94
C ILE A 123 -5.41 -11.07 0.42
N GLY A 124 -4.34 -11.49 -0.26
CA GLY A 124 -4.33 -11.72 -1.70
C GLY A 124 -5.37 -12.77 -2.14
N VAL A 125 -5.44 -13.89 -1.42
CA VAL A 125 -6.43 -14.96 -1.67
C VAL A 125 -7.85 -14.44 -1.44
N ARG A 126 -8.10 -13.71 -0.36
CA ARG A 126 -9.40 -13.05 -0.12
C ARG A 126 -9.84 -12.19 -1.29
N ASP A 127 -8.96 -11.31 -1.74
CA ASP A 127 -9.28 -10.36 -2.81
C ASP A 127 -9.50 -11.08 -4.15
N GLN A 128 -8.77 -12.16 -4.42
CA GLN A 128 -8.98 -13.01 -5.59
C GLN A 128 -10.37 -13.67 -5.55
N LEU A 129 -10.75 -14.27 -4.42
CA LEU A 129 -12.05 -14.92 -4.26
C LEU A 129 -13.22 -13.93 -4.41
N ILE A 130 -13.08 -12.71 -3.88
CA ILE A 130 -14.09 -11.66 -4.02
C ILE A 130 -14.23 -11.23 -5.50
N ARG A 131 -13.12 -11.06 -6.22
CA ARG A 131 -13.16 -10.75 -7.66
C ARG A 131 -13.83 -11.87 -8.46
N ARG A 132 -13.47 -13.13 -8.21
CA ARG A 132 -14.11 -14.29 -8.85
C ARG A 132 -15.60 -14.33 -8.58
N ARG A 133 -16.05 -14.11 -7.33
CA ARG A 133 -17.47 -14.03 -7.01
C ARG A 133 -18.17 -12.91 -7.77
N THR A 134 -17.58 -11.73 -7.86
CA THR A 134 -18.16 -10.62 -8.61
C THR A 134 -18.28 -10.95 -10.09
N GLN A 135 -17.26 -11.55 -10.70
CA GLN A 135 -17.27 -12.00 -12.08
C GLN A 135 -18.37 -13.03 -12.32
N LEU A 136 -18.45 -14.06 -11.47
CA LEU A 136 -19.46 -15.11 -11.56
C LEU A 136 -20.89 -14.57 -11.42
N THR A 137 -21.13 -13.68 -10.44
CA THR A 137 -22.47 -13.10 -10.26
C THR A 137 -22.89 -12.17 -11.39
N ASN A 138 -21.94 -11.53 -12.08
CA ASN A 138 -22.23 -10.75 -13.28
C ASN A 138 -22.53 -11.67 -14.47
N ALA A 139 -21.79 -12.78 -14.62
CA ALA A 139 -22.06 -13.79 -15.66
C ALA A 139 -23.45 -14.42 -15.48
N ILE A 140 -23.82 -14.82 -14.24
CA ILE A 140 -25.15 -15.36 -13.94
C ILE A 140 -26.24 -14.36 -14.36
N ARG A 141 -26.12 -13.07 -14.01
CA ARG A 141 -27.09 -12.05 -14.41
C ARG A 141 -27.14 -11.83 -15.91
N GLY A 142 -25.99 -11.85 -16.59
CA GLY A 142 -25.91 -11.69 -18.03
C GLY A 142 -26.62 -12.81 -18.74
N TYR A 143 -26.30 -14.07 -18.41
CA TYR A 143 -26.96 -15.23 -19.02
C TYR A 143 -28.45 -15.29 -18.68
N ALA A 144 -28.87 -15.00 -17.45
CA ALA A 144 -30.27 -14.97 -17.07
C ALA A 144 -31.08 -13.92 -17.87
N ALA A 145 -30.47 -12.78 -18.18
CA ALA A 145 -31.12 -11.73 -18.97
C ALA A 145 -31.47 -12.16 -20.40
N GLU A 146 -30.65 -13.04 -21.00
CA GLU A 146 -30.95 -13.62 -22.34
C GLU A 146 -32.23 -14.49 -22.36
N PHE A 147 -32.67 -14.93 -21.18
CA PHE A 147 -33.93 -15.64 -20.98
C PHE A 147 -35.03 -14.79 -20.34
N GLY A 148 -34.85 -13.43 -20.31
CA GLY A 148 -35.83 -12.52 -19.73
C GLY A 148 -35.82 -12.48 -18.20
N LEU A 149 -34.91 -13.21 -17.52
CA LEU A 149 -34.81 -13.29 -16.07
C LEU A 149 -33.82 -12.23 -15.55
N THR A 150 -34.33 -11.16 -14.97
CA THR A 150 -33.52 -10.06 -14.46
C THR A 150 -33.53 -9.99 -12.93
N ALA A 151 -32.47 -9.43 -12.32
CA ALA A 151 -32.39 -9.17 -10.91
C ALA A 151 -31.69 -7.81 -10.62
N ALA A 152 -32.08 -7.16 -9.53
CA ALA A 152 -31.44 -5.92 -9.09
C ALA A 152 -29.96 -6.13 -8.74
N LYS A 153 -29.20 -5.02 -8.72
CA LYS A 153 -27.79 -5.03 -8.30
C LYS A 153 -27.67 -5.42 -6.81
N GLY A 154 -26.62 -6.17 -6.48
CA GLY A 154 -26.31 -6.58 -5.11
C GLY A 154 -26.30 -8.10 -4.94
N LEU A 155 -25.53 -8.59 -3.98
CA LEU A 155 -25.36 -10.04 -3.74
C LEU A 155 -26.61 -10.70 -3.19
N SER A 156 -27.46 -9.94 -2.46
CA SER A 156 -28.71 -10.42 -1.89
C SER A 156 -29.73 -10.89 -2.94
N HIS A 157 -29.58 -10.45 -4.19
CA HIS A 157 -30.50 -10.79 -5.28
C HIS A 157 -30.05 -11.99 -6.14
N ILE A 158 -28.88 -12.57 -5.84
CA ILE A 158 -28.35 -13.71 -6.61
C ILE A 158 -29.08 -15.01 -6.28
N GLU A 159 -29.24 -15.34 -4.99
CA GLU A 159 -29.94 -16.55 -4.57
C GLU A 159 -31.42 -16.56 -5.04
N PRO A 160 -32.18 -15.46 -4.88
CA PRO A 160 -33.53 -15.36 -5.45
C PRO A 160 -33.58 -15.52 -6.97
N LEU A 161 -32.57 -14.95 -7.69
CA LEU A 161 -32.48 -15.14 -9.14
C LEU A 161 -32.25 -16.60 -9.51
N LEU A 162 -31.30 -17.26 -8.85
CA LEU A 162 -30.98 -18.67 -9.08
C LEU A 162 -32.17 -19.58 -8.75
N ALA A 163 -32.97 -19.29 -7.71
CA ALA A 163 -34.17 -20.02 -7.40
C ALA A 163 -35.26 -19.83 -8.45
N ARG A 164 -35.40 -18.62 -9.03
CA ARG A 164 -36.36 -18.40 -10.16
C ARG A 164 -35.93 -19.18 -11.40
N ILE A 165 -34.63 -19.20 -11.73
CA ILE A 165 -34.10 -19.96 -12.88
C ILE A 165 -34.38 -21.44 -12.72
N GLU A 166 -34.19 -22.02 -11.53
CA GLU A 166 -34.40 -23.43 -11.24
C GLU A 166 -35.88 -23.86 -11.44
N ASN A 167 -36.81 -22.95 -11.08
CA ASN A 167 -38.25 -23.21 -11.17
C ASN A 167 -38.88 -22.83 -12.52
N ASP A 168 -38.13 -22.24 -13.44
CA ASP A 168 -38.64 -21.78 -14.73
C ASP A 168 -38.75 -22.96 -15.70
N GLN A 169 -40.00 -23.34 -16.03
CA GLN A 169 -40.29 -24.44 -16.94
C GLN A 169 -40.02 -24.09 -18.41
N ALA A 170 -39.97 -22.83 -18.77
CA ALA A 170 -39.76 -22.37 -20.15
C ALA A 170 -38.27 -22.41 -20.56
N LEU A 171 -37.35 -22.56 -19.60
CA LEU A 171 -35.92 -22.63 -19.89
C LEU A 171 -35.54 -23.94 -20.57
N PRO A 172 -34.69 -23.90 -21.62
CA PRO A 172 -34.11 -25.11 -22.23
C PRO A 172 -33.32 -25.92 -21.17
N GLU A 173 -33.37 -27.25 -21.26
CA GLU A 173 -32.73 -28.14 -20.30
C GLU A 173 -31.22 -27.88 -20.18
N LEU A 174 -30.53 -27.69 -21.31
CA LEU A 174 -29.10 -27.29 -21.30
C LEU A 174 -28.84 -26.01 -20.49
N ALA A 175 -29.73 -25.01 -20.56
CA ALA A 175 -29.58 -23.79 -19.79
C ALA A 175 -29.71 -24.07 -18.28
N LYS A 176 -30.67 -24.91 -17.87
CA LYS A 176 -30.83 -25.32 -16.47
C LYS A 176 -29.61 -26.03 -15.93
N GLU A 177 -29.02 -26.97 -16.66
CA GLU A 177 -27.79 -27.68 -16.31
C GLU A 177 -26.61 -26.73 -16.12
N LEU A 178 -26.44 -25.75 -17.04
CA LEU A 178 -25.38 -24.77 -16.96
C LEU A 178 -25.58 -23.81 -15.76
N PHE A 179 -26.81 -23.37 -15.49
CA PHE A 179 -27.08 -22.55 -14.29
C PHE A 179 -26.91 -23.37 -13.01
N ALA A 180 -27.20 -24.65 -12.97
CA ALA A 180 -26.91 -25.52 -11.83
C ALA A 180 -25.39 -25.58 -11.55
N THR A 181 -24.57 -25.66 -12.59
CA THR A 181 -23.08 -25.59 -12.48
C THR A 181 -22.62 -24.24 -11.90
N LEU A 182 -23.16 -23.13 -12.42
CA LEU A 182 -22.81 -21.79 -11.91
C LEU A 182 -23.28 -21.58 -10.45
N ARG A 183 -24.41 -22.16 -10.07
CA ARG A 183 -24.93 -22.17 -8.71
C ARG A 183 -23.98 -22.89 -7.74
N GLN A 184 -23.49 -24.07 -8.12
CA GLN A 184 -22.52 -24.83 -7.34
C GLN A 184 -21.22 -24.02 -7.13
N ASP A 185 -20.70 -23.42 -8.20
CA ASP A 185 -19.51 -22.56 -8.11
C ASP A 185 -19.74 -21.35 -7.20
N TYR A 186 -20.91 -20.72 -7.27
CA TYR A 186 -21.27 -19.61 -6.40
C TYR A 186 -21.32 -20.03 -4.92
N ALA A 187 -21.94 -21.17 -4.61
CA ALA A 187 -22.00 -21.71 -3.26
C ALA A 187 -20.59 -22.02 -2.72
N ARG A 188 -19.73 -22.64 -3.55
CA ARG A 188 -18.32 -22.92 -3.23
C ARG A 188 -17.53 -21.65 -2.91
N LEU A 189 -17.66 -20.62 -3.74
CA LEU A 189 -17.01 -19.34 -3.50
C LEU A 189 -17.49 -18.64 -2.22
N LYS A 190 -18.80 -18.73 -1.91
CA LYS A 190 -19.34 -18.21 -0.64
C LYS A 190 -18.68 -18.89 0.56
N LEU A 191 -18.55 -20.21 0.52
CA LEU A 191 -17.91 -20.99 1.60
C LEU A 191 -16.43 -20.58 1.74
N GLN A 192 -15.66 -20.60 0.66
CA GLN A 192 -14.24 -20.22 0.67
C GLN A 192 -14.01 -18.80 1.20
N ILE A 193 -14.86 -17.83 0.81
CA ILE A 193 -14.77 -16.45 1.35
C ILE A 193 -15.05 -16.43 2.85
N ARG A 194 -16.02 -17.22 3.33
CA ARG A 194 -16.33 -17.32 4.77
C ARG A 194 -15.14 -17.88 5.56
N GLU A 195 -14.51 -18.94 5.05
CA GLU A 195 -13.33 -19.55 5.66
C GLU A 195 -12.15 -18.57 5.74
N ILE A 196 -11.87 -17.84 4.65
CA ILE A 196 -10.81 -16.83 4.63
C ILE A 196 -11.12 -15.68 5.60
N HIS A 197 -12.38 -15.25 5.71
CA HIS A 197 -12.78 -14.24 6.70
C HIS A 197 -12.59 -14.75 8.13
N ALA A 198 -12.88 -16.03 8.41
CA ALA A 198 -12.63 -16.65 9.71
C ALA A 198 -11.13 -16.67 10.06
N LYS A 199 -10.26 -17.01 9.08
CA LYS A 199 -8.80 -16.96 9.24
C LYS A 199 -8.30 -15.54 9.49
N LEU A 200 -8.83 -14.53 8.79
CA LEU A 200 -8.50 -13.12 9.03
C LEU A 200 -8.96 -12.65 10.41
N ALA A 201 -10.15 -13.05 10.85
CA ALA A 201 -10.65 -12.74 12.18
C ALA A 201 -9.80 -13.38 13.28
N ALA A 202 -9.32 -14.63 13.08
CA ALA A 202 -8.39 -15.29 13.98
C ALA A 202 -7.04 -14.57 14.03
N TRP A 203 -6.51 -14.22 12.87
CA TRP A 203 -5.26 -13.44 12.77
C TRP A 203 -5.38 -12.09 13.50
N HIS A 204 -6.50 -11.39 13.30
CA HIS A 204 -6.80 -10.12 13.99
C HIS A 204 -6.79 -10.27 15.51
N ARG A 205 -7.46 -11.30 16.04
CA ARG A 205 -7.49 -11.57 17.50
C ARG A 205 -6.12 -11.86 18.11
N ASN A 206 -5.19 -12.41 17.31
CA ASN A 206 -3.85 -12.75 17.75
C ASN A 206 -2.81 -11.66 17.42
N ASN A 207 -3.22 -10.52 16.87
CA ASN A 207 -2.30 -9.44 16.50
C ASN A 207 -2.68 -8.13 17.21
N GLU A 208 -1.89 -7.77 18.22
CA GLU A 208 -2.12 -6.59 19.05
C GLU A 208 -2.17 -5.29 18.24
N LEU A 209 -1.26 -5.12 17.26
CA LEU A 209 -1.27 -3.94 16.40
C LEU A 209 -2.59 -3.82 15.64
N SER A 210 -3.07 -4.93 15.05
CA SER A 210 -4.34 -4.94 14.34
C SER A 210 -5.51 -4.59 15.26
N GLN A 211 -5.53 -5.10 16.49
CA GLN A 211 -6.58 -4.76 17.47
C GLN A 211 -6.58 -3.27 17.82
N ARG A 212 -5.41 -2.70 18.10
CA ARG A 212 -5.27 -1.26 18.38
C ARG A 212 -5.71 -0.38 17.21
N LEU A 213 -5.37 -0.75 15.98
CA LEU A 213 -5.77 0.00 14.80
C LEU A 213 -7.27 -0.07 14.54
N ALA A 214 -7.94 -1.15 14.94
CA ALA A 214 -9.39 -1.30 14.82
C ALA A 214 -10.18 -0.39 15.78
N GLU A 215 -9.54 0.17 16.80
CA GLU A 215 -10.17 1.17 17.71
C GLU A 215 -10.46 2.50 17.02
N VAL A 216 -9.78 2.78 15.88
CA VAL A 216 -10.00 4.02 15.12
C VAL A 216 -11.35 3.94 14.39
N PRO A 217 -12.27 4.90 14.64
CA PRO A 217 -13.53 4.97 13.91
C PRO A 217 -13.29 4.93 12.39
N THR A 218 -14.05 4.13 11.66
CA THR A 218 -13.89 3.82 10.23
C THR A 218 -12.98 2.62 9.91
N VAL A 219 -12.20 2.11 10.85
CA VAL A 219 -11.29 0.99 10.61
C VAL A 219 -11.90 -0.28 11.21
N GLY A 220 -12.53 -1.09 10.37
CA GLY A 220 -13.00 -2.41 10.78
C GLY A 220 -11.84 -3.43 10.85
N PRO A 221 -12.08 -4.65 11.37
CA PRO A 221 -11.05 -5.69 11.54
C PRO A 221 -10.25 -5.98 10.27
N ILE A 222 -10.91 -6.05 9.11
CA ILE A 222 -10.24 -6.29 7.82
C ILE A 222 -9.31 -5.12 7.44
N GLY A 223 -9.74 -3.88 7.65
CA GLY A 223 -8.91 -2.70 7.40
C GLY A 223 -7.70 -2.64 8.33
N ALA A 224 -7.89 -3.03 9.60
CA ALA A 224 -6.83 -3.13 10.59
C ALA A 224 -5.81 -4.22 10.23
N CYS A 225 -6.28 -5.41 9.80
CA CYS A 225 -5.40 -6.46 9.26
C CYS A 225 -4.59 -5.97 8.07
N LEU A 226 -5.24 -5.31 7.11
CA LEU A 226 -4.57 -4.74 5.93
C LEU A 226 -3.44 -3.79 6.32
N LEU A 227 -3.69 -2.87 7.26
CA LEU A 227 -2.70 -1.93 7.76
C LEU A 227 -1.54 -2.65 8.43
N ALA A 228 -1.81 -3.53 9.39
CA ALA A 228 -0.80 -4.24 10.15
C ALA A 228 0.07 -5.18 9.27
N ILE A 229 -0.52 -5.79 8.23
CA ILE A 229 0.19 -6.70 7.31
C ILE A 229 1.01 -5.93 6.27
N LYS A 230 0.48 -4.83 5.73
CA LYS A 230 1.10 -4.12 4.61
C LYS A 230 2.10 -3.04 5.04
N VAL A 231 1.90 -2.44 6.21
CA VAL A 231 2.80 -1.43 6.78
C VAL A 231 3.80 -2.12 7.71
N THR A 232 4.84 -2.70 7.11
CA THR A 232 5.85 -3.48 7.85
C THR A 232 6.78 -2.62 8.69
N ASP A 233 7.02 -1.37 8.28
CA ASP A 233 7.80 -0.38 9.01
C ASP A 233 7.14 1.01 8.91
N PRO A 234 6.43 1.48 9.95
CA PRO A 234 5.84 2.80 9.95
C PRO A 234 6.87 3.93 10.12
N HIS A 235 8.09 3.64 10.62
CA HIS A 235 9.17 4.61 10.77
C HIS A 235 9.82 5.00 9.44
N ALA A 236 9.63 4.22 8.38
CA ALA A 236 10.05 4.57 7.02
C ALA A 236 9.38 5.86 6.50
N PHE A 237 8.30 6.31 7.14
CA PHE A 237 7.61 7.57 6.80
C PHE A 237 7.99 8.68 7.77
N ARG A 238 8.38 9.85 7.24
CA ARG A 238 8.78 11.02 8.04
C ARG A 238 7.65 11.63 8.85
N SER A 239 6.40 11.42 8.43
CA SER A 239 5.21 11.97 9.09
C SER A 239 3.95 11.25 8.64
N GLY A 240 2.85 11.42 9.38
CA GLY A 240 1.53 10.93 8.95
C GLY A 240 1.05 11.57 7.63
N ARG A 241 1.53 12.76 7.25
CA ARG A 241 1.25 13.37 5.94
C ARG A 241 1.95 12.60 4.82
N ASP A 242 3.20 12.20 5.04
CA ASP A 242 3.98 11.38 4.12
C ASP A 242 3.33 9.99 3.93
N PHE A 243 2.86 9.38 5.02
CA PHE A 243 2.09 8.13 4.98
C PHE A 243 0.77 8.26 4.20
N ALA A 244 -0.01 9.33 4.43
CA ALA A 244 -1.25 9.57 3.68
C ALA A 244 -0.99 9.83 2.18
N ALA A 245 0.13 10.48 1.83
CA ALA A 245 0.57 10.68 0.46
C ALA A 245 1.00 9.34 -0.18
N TRP A 246 1.71 8.49 0.56
CA TRP A 246 2.09 7.15 0.10
C TRP A 246 0.87 6.26 -0.21
N ILE A 247 -0.22 6.36 0.58
CA ILE A 247 -1.49 5.67 0.28
C ILE A 247 -2.21 6.29 -0.94
N GLY A 248 -1.84 7.52 -1.33
CA GLY A 248 -2.48 8.26 -2.42
C GLY A 248 -3.79 8.95 -2.05
N LEU A 249 -3.91 9.37 -0.78
CA LEU A 249 -5.05 10.12 -0.25
C LEU A 249 -4.84 11.65 -0.30
N THR A 250 -3.69 12.13 -0.80
CA THR A 250 -3.44 13.55 -1.02
C THR A 250 -3.88 13.97 -2.41
N PRO A 251 -4.37 15.21 -2.60
CA PRO A 251 -4.71 15.72 -3.92
C PRO A 251 -3.47 15.84 -4.81
N LYS A 252 -3.68 15.70 -6.12
CA LYS A 252 -2.68 16.09 -7.12
C LYS A 252 -2.52 17.61 -7.07
N ASP A 253 -1.28 18.06 -7.08
CA ASP A 253 -0.96 19.47 -7.14
C ASP A 253 -0.67 19.87 -8.61
N HIS A 254 -1.42 20.84 -9.09
CA HIS A 254 -1.29 21.46 -10.41
C HIS A 254 -0.97 22.96 -10.27
N SER A 255 -0.43 23.36 -9.10
CA SER A 255 -0.14 24.75 -8.78
C SER A 255 1.02 25.28 -9.64
N THR A 256 0.85 26.44 -10.22
CA THR A 256 1.85 27.15 -11.02
C THR A 256 1.86 28.63 -10.65
N ALA A 257 3.02 29.26 -10.64
CA ALA A 257 3.19 30.70 -10.43
C ALA A 257 2.43 31.25 -9.20
N GLY A 258 2.47 30.54 -8.07
CA GLY A 258 1.82 30.95 -6.81
C GLY A 258 0.29 30.72 -6.76
N LYS A 259 -0.34 30.31 -7.86
CA LYS A 259 -1.77 29.97 -7.87
C LYS A 259 -1.95 28.49 -7.48
N GLN A 260 -2.56 28.24 -6.31
CA GLN A 260 -2.83 26.90 -5.83
C GLN A 260 -4.00 26.26 -6.61
N ARG A 261 -3.72 25.14 -7.29
CA ARG A 261 -4.73 24.36 -8.03
C ARG A 261 -4.63 22.89 -7.65
N LEU A 262 -5.53 22.44 -6.76
CA LEU A 262 -5.59 21.05 -6.31
C LEU A 262 -6.61 20.26 -7.12
N GLY A 263 -6.21 19.08 -7.59
CA GLY A 263 -7.06 18.14 -8.32
C GLY A 263 -7.64 17.03 -7.42
N ALA A 264 -8.07 15.95 -8.06
CA ALA A 264 -8.47 14.73 -7.36
C ALA A 264 -7.29 14.10 -6.61
N ILE A 265 -7.54 13.16 -5.70
CA ILE A 265 -6.48 12.42 -5.00
C ILE A 265 -5.55 11.71 -6.00
N THR A 266 -4.27 11.58 -5.64
CA THR A 266 -3.23 11.03 -6.52
C THR A 266 -3.50 9.59 -6.93
N ARG A 267 -4.13 8.79 -6.05
CA ARG A 267 -4.33 7.34 -6.18
C ARG A 267 -3.02 6.57 -6.35
N ALA A 268 -1.90 7.19 -6.04
CA ALA A 268 -0.61 6.50 -5.97
C ALA A 268 -0.60 5.49 -4.80
N GLY A 269 0.33 4.56 -4.83
CA GLY A 269 0.54 3.61 -3.73
C GLY A 269 -0.52 2.51 -3.62
N ASP A 270 -0.70 1.98 -2.41
CA ASP A 270 -1.49 0.77 -2.18
C ASP A 270 -3.01 1.02 -2.31
N GLU A 271 -3.59 0.42 -3.35
CA GLU A 271 -5.01 0.55 -3.65
C GLU A 271 -5.90 -0.09 -2.58
N ALA A 272 -5.53 -1.25 -2.04
CA ALA A 272 -6.35 -1.96 -1.07
C ALA A 272 -6.43 -1.21 0.27
N LEU A 273 -5.31 -0.61 0.73
CA LEU A 273 -5.30 0.27 1.90
C LEU A 273 -6.17 1.51 1.68
N ARG A 274 -6.00 2.18 0.55
CA ARG A 274 -6.81 3.34 0.19
C ARG A 274 -8.30 3.01 0.13
N GLN A 275 -8.67 1.89 -0.51
CA GLN A 275 -10.04 1.43 -0.61
C GLN A 275 -10.64 1.13 0.77
N ALA A 276 -9.92 0.42 1.63
CA ALA A 276 -10.38 0.09 2.99
C ALA A 276 -10.67 1.36 3.80
N LEU A 277 -9.76 2.33 3.78
CA LEU A 277 -9.92 3.59 4.51
C LEU A 277 -11.06 4.46 3.95
N VAL A 278 -11.21 4.53 2.63
CA VAL A 278 -12.28 5.33 1.99
C VAL A 278 -13.65 4.68 2.19
N VAL A 279 -13.76 3.34 2.10
CA VAL A 279 -15.02 2.62 2.33
C VAL A 279 -15.47 2.78 3.79
N GLY A 280 -14.57 2.59 4.75
CA GLY A 280 -14.87 2.81 6.17
C GLY A 280 -15.28 4.26 6.46
N ALA A 281 -14.56 5.24 5.90
CA ALA A 281 -14.91 6.65 6.03
C ALA A 281 -16.27 6.97 5.38
N THR A 282 -16.58 6.36 4.23
CA THR A 282 -17.88 6.53 3.55
C THR A 282 -19.04 6.04 4.44
N ALA A 283 -18.87 4.88 5.08
CA ALA A 283 -19.88 4.33 5.98
C ALA A 283 -20.17 5.29 7.15
N VAL A 284 -19.12 5.84 7.77
CA VAL A 284 -19.29 6.81 8.88
C VAL A 284 -19.90 8.11 8.39
N VAL A 285 -19.49 8.68 7.27
CA VAL A 285 -20.11 9.89 6.69
C VAL A 285 -21.61 9.67 6.43
N GLN A 286 -22.00 8.50 5.93
CA GLN A 286 -23.41 8.17 5.71
C GLN A 286 -24.19 8.08 7.02
N GLN A 287 -23.61 7.52 8.12
CA GLN A 287 -24.26 7.49 9.43
C GLN A 287 -24.45 8.91 9.99
N VAL A 288 -23.42 9.75 9.90
CA VAL A 288 -23.49 11.15 10.32
C VAL A 288 -24.59 11.92 9.57
N ARG A 289 -24.72 11.71 8.26
CA ARG A 289 -25.80 12.33 7.47
C ARG A 289 -27.19 11.87 7.86
N LYS A 290 -27.31 10.67 8.41
CA LYS A 290 -28.57 10.13 8.96
C LYS A 290 -28.80 10.54 10.43
N GLY A 291 -27.97 11.42 10.99
CA GLY A 291 -28.05 11.85 12.40
C GLY A 291 -27.66 10.77 13.40
N ARG A 292 -26.90 9.75 12.97
CA ARG A 292 -26.51 8.60 13.82
C ARG A 292 -25.06 8.68 14.27
N GLY A 293 -24.79 8.14 15.47
CA GLY A 293 -23.44 8.09 16.07
C GLY A 293 -23.05 9.40 16.76
N HIS A 294 -21.81 9.45 17.26
CA HIS A 294 -21.24 10.60 17.97
C HIS A 294 -20.05 11.19 17.17
N PRO A 295 -20.32 11.91 16.08
CA PRO A 295 -19.25 12.47 15.25
C PRO A 295 -18.51 13.60 15.96
N SER A 296 -17.20 13.77 15.65
CA SER A 296 -16.46 14.96 16.10
C SER A 296 -17.02 16.22 15.43
N ALA A 297 -16.86 17.38 16.09
CA ALA A 297 -17.30 18.68 15.55
C ALA A 297 -16.72 18.95 14.15
N TRP A 298 -15.45 18.57 13.93
CA TRP A 298 -14.80 18.67 12.62
C TRP A 298 -15.52 17.83 11.53
N LEU A 299 -15.98 16.61 11.89
CA LEU A 299 -16.67 15.74 10.93
C LEU A 299 -18.06 16.29 10.60
N VAL A 300 -18.78 16.81 11.59
CA VAL A 300 -20.07 17.47 11.38
C VAL A 300 -19.90 18.66 10.41
N ASP A 301 -18.91 19.50 10.68
CA ASP A 301 -18.66 20.70 9.87
C ASP A 301 -18.29 20.35 8.41
N ILE A 302 -17.39 19.39 8.18
CA ILE A 302 -17.01 19.03 6.81
C ILE A 302 -18.14 18.35 6.03
N VAL A 303 -18.99 17.56 6.70
CA VAL A 303 -20.17 16.92 6.07
C VAL A 303 -21.21 17.95 5.66
N LYS A 304 -21.36 19.07 6.40
CA LYS A 304 -22.23 20.18 6.03
C LYS A 304 -21.71 20.96 4.81
N ARG A 305 -20.38 21.18 4.72
CA ARG A 305 -19.76 22.04 3.71
C ARG A 305 -19.35 21.35 2.41
N LYS A 306 -19.15 20.02 2.44
CA LYS A 306 -18.58 19.29 1.30
C LYS A 306 -19.47 18.13 0.84
N PRO A 307 -19.44 17.80 -0.45
CA PRO A 307 -20.10 16.61 -0.96
C PRO A 307 -19.66 15.34 -0.21
N PRO A 308 -20.55 14.35 -0.03
CA PRO A 308 -20.28 13.17 0.80
C PRO A 308 -19.01 12.40 0.44
N LYS A 309 -18.72 12.24 -0.86
CA LYS A 309 -17.50 11.56 -1.32
C LYS A 309 -16.25 12.33 -0.93
N LEU A 310 -16.27 13.65 -0.99
CA LEU A 310 -15.13 14.50 -0.63
C LEU A 310 -14.92 14.52 0.88
N ALA A 311 -16.00 14.56 1.69
CA ALA A 311 -15.94 14.42 3.14
C ALA A 311 -15.37 13.06 3.56
N ALA A 312 -15.75 11.97 2.88
CA ALA A 312 -15.22 10.64 3.13
C ALA A 312 -13.72 10.54 2.83
N VAL A 313 -13.26 11.10 1.71
CA VAL A 313 -11.82 11.12 1.38
C VAL A 313 -11.02 11.96 2.39
N ALA A 314 -11.56 13.11 2.83
CA ALA A 314 -10.92 13.94 3.84
C ALA A 314 -10.82 13.20 5.20
N LEU A 315 -11.87 12.47 5.60
CA LEU A 315 -11.86 11.63 6.80
C LEU A 315 -10.86 10.47 6.66
N ALA A 316 -10.81 9.80 5.51
CA ALA A 316 -9.83 8.74 5.23
C ALA A 316 -8.38 9.26 5.33
N ASN A 317 -8.10 10.45 4.81
CA ASN A 317 -6.79 11.10 4.93
C ASN A 317 -6.46 11.45 6.40
N LYS A 318 -7.42 12.00 7.15
CA LYS A 318 -7.24 12.28 8.58
C LYS A 318 -6.92 10.99 9.35
N ASN A 319 -7.68 9.93 9.11
CA ASN A 319 -7.51 8.65 9.78
C ASN A 319 -6.19 7.96 9.39
N ALA A 320 -5.73 8.06 8.14
CA ALA A 320 -4.42 7.59 7.75
C ALA A 320 -3.30 8.21 8.62
N ARG A 321 -3.38 9.51 8.89
CA ARG A 321 -2.41 10.20 9.76
C ARG A 321 -2.49 9.77 11.22
N VAL A 322 -3.69 9.54 11.74
CA VAL A 322 -3.92 9.01 13.09
C VAL A 322 -3.34 7.60 13.19
N LEU A 323 -3.67 6.72 12.25
CA LEU A 323 -3.18 5.34 12.20
C LEU A 323 -1.66 5.26 12.15
N TRP A 324 -1.02 6.11 11.33
CA TRP A 324 0.44 6.21 11.32
C TRP A 324 0.99 6.58 12.70
N LYS A 325 0.40 7.59 13.36
CA LYS A 325 0.83 8.00 14.69
C LYS A 325 0.71 6.86 15.71
N LEU A 326 -0.40 6.12 15.69
CA LEU A 326 -0.60 4.97 16.57
C LEU A 326 0.40 3.83 16.31
N MET A 327 0.75 3.60 15.03
CA MET A 327 1.77 2.59 14.67
C MET A 327 3.16 2.97 15.19
N VAL A 328 3.55 4.25 15.07
CA VAL A 328 4.87 4.76 15.49
C VAL A 328 4.97 4.89 17.02
N SER A 329 3.93 5.42 17.68
CA SER A 329 3.99 5.68 19.14
C SER A 329 3.66 4.47 20.01
N GLY A 330 3.03 3.42 19.45
CA GLY A 330 2.51 2.30 20.23
C GLY A 330 1.28 2.62 21.09
N GLU A 331 0.79 3.87 21.06
CA GLU A 331 -0.38 4.32 21.84
C GLU A 331 -1.70 3.68 21.33
N ARG A 332 -2.70 3.68 22.18
CA ARG A 332 -4.09 3.36 21.81
C ARG A 332 -4.83 4.60 21.31
N TYR A 333 -5.91 4.37 20.55
CA TYR A 333 -6.75 5.45 20.08
C TYR A 333 -7.49 6.14 21.24
N ASN A 334 -7.37 7.47 21.32
CA ASN A 334 -8.09 8.29 22.29
C ASN A 334 -9.01 9.28 21.57
N PRO A 335 -10.36 9.09 21.64
CA PRO A 335 -11.32 9.96 20.98
C PRO A 335 -11.35 11.39 21.56
N HIS A 336 -10.90 11.59 22.81
CA HIS A 336 -10.89 12.89 23.48
C HIS A 336 -9.69 13.75 23.03
N ARG A 337 -8.60 13.16 22.55
CA ARG A 337 -7.44 13.88 21.99
C ARG A 337 -7.77 14.66 20.71
N GLU A 338 -8.85 14.34 20.03
CA GLU A 338 -9.34 15.09 18.86
C GLU A 338 -10.00 16.44 19.22
N ARG A 339 -10.32 16.68 20.48
CA ARG A 339 -10.98 17.91 20.95
C ARG A 339 -10.02 19.03 21.35
N GLY A 340 -8.71 18.75 21.48
CA GLY A 340 -7.69 19.71 21.92
C GLY A 340 -6.63 19.99 20.86
N ARG A 341 -6.22 21.28 20.74
CA ARG A 341 -4.95 21.65 20.07
C ARG A 341 -3.82 20.85 20.73
N PHE A 342 -2.89 20.35 19.91
CA PHE A 342 -1.66 19.73 20.38
C PHE A 342 -0.97 20.66 21.38
N VAL A 343 -0.99 20.33 22.64
CA VAL A 343 -0.09 20.88 23.66
C VAL A 343 1.07 19.89 23.73
N PRO A 344 2.29 20.28 23.37
CA PRO A 344 3.45 19.42 23.56
C PRO A 344 3.64 19.16 25.05
N PRO A 345 4.10 17.95 25.47
CA PRO A 345 4.36 17.66 26.88
C PRO A 345 5.36 18.69 27.40
N THR A 346 4.97 19.39 28.46
CA THR A 346 5.86 20.24 29.26
C THR A 346 6.83 19.33 30.00
N GLY A 347 8.07 19.27 29.56
CA GLY A 347 9.10 18.48 30.27
C GLY A 347 10.31 18.12 29.43
N SER A 348 11.04 19.12 28.94
CA SER A 348 12.50 19.15 28.91
C SER A 348 12.94 20.59 28.57
N VAL A 349 13.40 21.26 29.56
CA VAL A 349 14.09 22.57 29.43
C VAL A 349 15.42 22.31 28.75
N ALA A 350 15.46 22.45 27.42
CA ALA A 350 16.71 22.64 26.70
C ALA A 350 16.96 24.13 26.63
N SER A 351 18.01 24.58 27.33
CA SER A 351 18.53 25.95 27.38
C SER A 351 18.63 26.55 25.96
N ARG A 352 17.86 27.59 25.71
CA ARG A 352 18.07 28.47 24.55
C ARG A 352 19.21 29.45 24.90
N SER A 353 20.36 29.33 24.27
CA SER A 353 21.36 30.39 24.18
C SER A 353 20.82 31.54 23.32
N PRO A 354 21.14 32.82 23.68
CA PRO A 354 20.58 33.96 22.98
C PRO A 354 21.24 34.15 21.61
N ARG A 355 20.43 34.30 20.58
CA ARG A 355 20.89 34.76 19.26
C ARG A 355 21.24 36.25 19.34
N GLN A 356 22.51 36.57 19.27
CA GLN A 356 23.03 37.88 18.91
C GLN A 356 23.06 38.05 17.40
N GLY A 357 22.80 39.27 16.93
CA GLY A 357 23.25 39.79 15.65
C GLY A 357 22.19 40.02 14.59
N ARG A 358 21.55 41.19 14.64
CA ARG A 358 20.92 41.83 13.45
C ARG A 358 22.05 42.27 12.50
N PHE A 359 22.04 41.76 11.28
CA PHE A 359 22.77 42.39 10.17
C PHE A 359 21.80 43.31 9.42
N ALA A 360 22.18 44.61 9.34
CA ALA A 360 21.58 45.62 8.49
C ALA A 360 22.13 45.46 7.04
N PRO A 361 21.35 45.76 5.98
CA PRO A 361 21.85 45.73 4.61
C PRO A 361 22.71 46.95 4.32
N PRO A 362 23.76 46.87 3.49
CA PRO A 362 24.53 48.02 3.08
C PRO A 362 23.80 48.89 2.07
N SER A 363 23.96 50.20 2.27
CA SER A 363 23.42 51.29 1.45
C SER A 363 23.95 51.24 0.01
N ALA A 364 23.09 51.57 -0.94
CA ALA A 364 23.41 51.78 -2.35
C ALA A 364 24.36 52.97 -2.55
N VAL A 365 25.49 52.74 -3.20
CA VAL A 365 26.33 53.80 -3.75
C VAL A 365 25.93 54.04 -5.21
N ALA A 366 25.52 55.27 -5.48
CA ALA A 366 25.27 55.78 -6.84
C ALA A 366 26.61 55.88 -7.60
N LEU A 367 26.68 55.31 -8.79
CA LEU A 367 27.73 55.62 -9.75
C LEU A 367 27.13 56.45 -10.87
N SER A 368 27.60 57.71 -10.93
CA SER A 368 27.44 58.66 -12.05
C SER A 368 28.35 58.23 -13.21
N GLN A 369 27.80 58.36 -14.40
CA GLN A 369 28.53 58.28 -15.69
C GLN A 369 29.44 59.48 -15.90
N PRO A 370 30.42 59.41 -16.80
CA PRO A 370 30.18 59.72 -18.22
C PRO A 370 30.37 58.55 -19.18
#